data_2b140b8c52c6b060d48c90e371426c02
#
_entry.id   2b140b8c52c6b060d48c90e371426c02
#
_cell.length_a   1.000
_cell.length_b   1.000
_cell.length_c   1.000
_cell.angle_alpha   90.00
_cell.angle_beta   90.00
_cell.angle_gamma   90.00
#
_symmetry.space_group_name_H-M   'P 1'
#
loop_
_entity.id
_entity.type
_entity.pdbx_description
1 polymer ?
#
loop_
_entity_poly.entity_id
_entity_poly.type
_entity_poly.pdbx_seq_one_letter_code
_entity_poly.pdbx_strand_id
1 'polypeptide(L)'
;MQLNSQFDYQEFLKNSWQKTPKILRNFFSYEQLITPDELAGLACESFAESRLVQKNPPKNVEHGPFLEELFEELPSEDWTLLVQSVDLYDEQTRNIKGLFDSFLFPLN
;
A
#
# COMPACT_ATOMS: atom_id res chain seq x y z
N MET A 1 4.42 -15.37 0.90
CA MET A 1 3.58 -14.70 1.91
C MET A 1 2.53 -15.65 2.44
N GLN A 2 2.39 -15.72 3.74
CA GLN A 2 1.48 -16.65 4.40
C GLN A 2 0.87 -15.98 5.62
N LEU A 3 -0.36 -16.38 5.96
CA LEU A 3 -0.96 -16.00 7.22
C LEU A 3 -0.22 -16.65 8.38
N ASN A 4 -0.16 -15.95 9.52
CA ASN A 4 0.42 -16.50 10.72
C ASN A 4 -0.44 -17.68 11.19
N SER A 5 0.19 -18.84 11.42
CA SER A 5 -0.51 -20.05 11.83
C SER A 5 -1.20 -19.93 13.18
N GLN A 6 -0.80 -18.95 14.00
CA GLN A 6 -1.41 -18.70 15.31
C GLN A 6 -2.65 -17.81 15.22
N PHE A 7 -2.99 -17.30 14.03
CA PHE A 7 -4.18 -16.48 13.86
C PHE A 7 -5.43 -17.36 13.94
N ASP A 8 -6.30 -17.04 14.89
CA ASP A 8 -7.56 -17.74 15.06
C ASP A 8 -8.66 -17.06 14.26
N TYR A 9 -8.94 -17.61 13.10
CA TYR A 9 -9.94 -17.08 12.17
C TYR A 9 -11.34 -17.11 12.76
N GLN A 10 -11.68 -18.19 13.46
CA GLN A 10 -13.02 -18.35 14.03
C GLN A 10 -13.28 -17.35 15.16
N GLU A 11 -12.29 -17.15 16.02
CA GLU A 11 -12.40 -16.15 17.08
C GLU A 11 -12.54 -14.75 16.51
N PHE A 12 -11.77 -14.43 15.46
CA PHE A 12 -11.87 -13.15 14.79
C PHE A 12 -13.27 -12.89 14.22
N LEU A 13 -13.84 -13.88 13.53
CA LEU A 13 -15.19 -13.77 12.97
C LEU A 13 -16.24 -13.57 14.06
N LYS A 14 -16.11 -14.31 15.16
CA LYS A 14 -17.09 -14.29 16.23
C LYS A 14 -17.05 -12.97 16.99
N ASN A 15 -15.86 -12.46 17.30
CA ASN A 15 -15.70 -11.40 18.28
C ASN A 15 -15.36 -10.03 17.69
N SER A 16 -14.80 -9.99 16.50
CA SER A 16 -14.25 -8.74 15.96
C SER A 16 -14.81 -8.33 14.60
N TRP A 17 -15.06 -9.28 13.68
CA TRP A 17 -15.48 -8.95 12.32
C TRP A 17 -16.79 -8.16 12.32
N GLN A 18 -16.74 -6.95 11.77
CA GLN A 18 -17.88 -6.03 11.71
C GLN A 18 -18.49 -5.68 13.07
N LYS A 19 -17.72 -5.87 14.15
CA LYS A 19 -18.18 -5.57 15.50
C LYS A 19 -17.29 -4.57 16.20
N THR A 20 -15.99 -4.85 16.29
CA THR A 20 -15.04 -3.98 16.98
C THR A 20 -13.75 -3.86 16.20
N PRO A 21 -13.05 -2.71 16.29
CA PRO A 21 -11.70 -2.60 15.75
C PRO A 21 -10.76 -3.57 16.45
N LYS A 22 -9.83 -4.14 15.69
CA LYS A 22 -8.83 -5.04 16.24
C LYS A 22 -7.54 -4.92 15.46
N ILE A 23 -6.42 -4.86 16.17
CA ILE A 23 -5.09 -4.89 15.56
C ILE A 23 -4.60 -6.34 15.60
N LEU A 24 -4.27 -6.87 14.42
CA LEU A 24 -3.72 -8.20 14.28
C LEU A 24 -2.21 -8.09 14.06
N ARG A 25 -1.44 -8.27 15.13
CA ARG A 25 0.01 -8.17 15.04
C ARG A 25 0.59 -9.46 14.50
N ASN A 26 1.62 -9.34 13.65
CA ASN A 26 2.26 -10.50 13.03
C ASN A 26 1.25 -11.40 12.32
N PHE A 27 0.25 -10.76 11.70
CA PHE A 27 -0.86 -11.47 11.06
C PHE A 27 -0.41 -12.31 9.88
N PHE A 28 0.51 -11.79 9.10
CA PHE A 28 1.07 -12.52 7.96
C PHE A 28 2.55 -12.22 7.83
N SER A 29 3.27 -13.12 7.16
CA SER A 29 4.67 -12.92 6.83
C SER A 29 4.81 -12.56 5.35
N TYR A 30 5.82 -11.75 5.05
CA TYR A 30 6.16 -11.40 3.68
C TYR A 30 7.67 -11.34 3.56
N GLU A 31 8.18 -11.70 2.38
CA GLU A 31 9.62 -11.68 2.16
C GLU A 31 10.08 -10.36 1.57
N GLN A 32 9.26 -9.75 0.73
CA GLN A 32 9.64 -8.54 0.03
C GLN A 32 8.41 -7.72 -0.32
N LEU A 33 8.48 -6.43 0.00
CA LEU A 33 7.49 -5.46 -0.45
C LEU A 33 8.12 -4.57 -1.51
N ILE A 34 7.26 -3.90 -2.29
CA ILE A 34 7.74 -2.89 -3.23
C ILE A 34 8.51 -1.81 -2.45
N THR A 35 9.65 -1.42 -2.99
CA THR A 35 10.51 -0.42 -2.35
C THR A 35 10.06 0.99 -2.68
N PRO A 36 10.48 2.01 -1.88
CA PRO A 36 10.21 3.40 -2.24
C PRO A 36 10.76 3.79 -3.62
N ASP A 37 11.92 3.27 -4.00
CA ASP A 37 12.49 3.55 -5.31
C ASP A 37 11.65 2.98 -6.45
N GLU A 38 11.10 1.78 -6.26
CA GLU A 38 10.22 1.17 -7.24
C GLU A 38 8.90 1.94 -7.37
N LEU A 39 8.37 2.43 -6.25
CA LEU A 39 7.17 3.27 -6.26
C LEU A 39 7.41 4.59 -6.98
N ALA A 40 8.57 5.22 -6.74
CA ALA A 40 8.95 6.44 -7.45
C ALA A 40 9.07 6.17 -8.96
N GLY A 41 9.61 5.00 -9.33
CA GLY A 41 9.68 4.60 -10.73
C GLY A 41 8.31 4.49 -11.38
N LEU A 42 7.32 3.90 -10.68
CA LEU A 42 5.95 3.83 -11.18
C LEU A 42 5.34 5.22 -11.34
N ALA A 43 5.66 6.14 -10.44
CA ALA A 43 5.14 7.50 -10.50
C ALA A 43 5.67 8.28 -11.70
N CYS A 44 6.74 7.81 -12.33
CA CYS A 44 7.28 8.40 -13.55
C CYS A 44 6.60 7.86 -14.83
N GLU A 45 5.78 6.83 -14.70
CA GLU A 45 5.15 6.18 -15.85
C GLU A 45 3.76 6.75 -16.10
N SER A 46 3.43 6.93 -17.38
CA SER A 46 2.15 7.53 -17.77
C SER A 46 0.95 6.60 -17.50
N PHE A 47 1.18 5.28 -17.38
CA PHE A 47 0.08 4.34 -17.14
C PHE A 47 -0.34 4.28 -15.68
N ALA A 48 0.48 4.77 -14.75
CA ALA A 48 0.18 4.73 -13.33
C ALA A 48 -0.27 6.12 -12.86
N GLU A 49 -1.43 6.17 -12.20
CA GLU A 49 -1.90 7.41 -11.63
C GLU A 49 -1.17 7.69 -10.33
N SER A 50 -0.59 8.88 -10.21
CA SER A 50 0.18 9.26 -9.04
C SER A 50 -0.03 10.71 -8.67
N ARG A 51 0.22 11.03 -7.39
CA ARG A 51 0.12 12.39 -6.86
C ARG A 51 1.23 12.61 -5.85
N LEU A 52 1.78 13.81 -5.88
CA LEU A 52 2.77 14.26 -4.89
C LEU A 52 2.15 15.38 -4.08
N VAL A 53 2.08 15.20 -2.77
CA VAL A 53 1.54 16.18 -1.84
C VAL A 53 2.67 16.73 -1.00
N GLN A 54 2.90 18.05 -1.08
CA GLN A 54 3.86 18.75 -0.24
C GLN A 54 3.14 19.50 0.85
N LYS A 55 3.55 19.28 2.10
CA LYS A 55 2.84 19.80 3.27
C LYS A 55 3.23 21.23 3.66
N ASN A 56 4.42 21.68 3.27
CA ASN A 56 4.86 23.02 3.60
C ASN A 56 4.04 24.06 2.85
N PRO A 57 3.72 25.23 3.48
CA PRO A 57 2.97 26.27 2.78
C PRO A 57 3.74 26.86 1.60
N PRO A 58 3.06 27.11 0.48
CA PRO A 58 1.67 26.73 0.25
C PRO A 58 1.57 25.23 -0.01
N LYS A 59 0.52 24.60 0.54
CA LYS A 59 0.25 23.20 0.24
C LYS A 59 0.11 23.02 -1.26
N ASN A 60 0.73 21.98 -1.77
CA ASN A 60 0.77 21.75 -3.20
C ASN A 60 0.49 20.28 -3.50
N VAL A 61 -0.40 20.03 -4.45
CA VAL A 61 -0.71 18.70 -4.96
C VAL A 61 -0.40 18.70 -6.45
N GLU A 62 0.56 17.88 -6.84
CA GLU A 62 0.92 17.73 -8.25
C GLU A 62 0.54 16.33 -8.71
N HIS A 63 0.03 16.23 -9.93
CA HIS A 63 -0.34 14.94 -10.53
C HIS A 63 0.79 14.46 -11.44
N GLY A 64 1.05 13.13 -11.38
CA GLY A 64 2.00 12.52 -12.28
C GLY A 64 1.50 12.43 -13.72
N PRO A 65 2.34 11.90 -14.63
CA PRO A 65 3.65 11.31 -14.34
C PRO A 65 4.72 12.38 -14.04
N PHE A 66 5.71 11.98 -13.24
CA PHE A 66 6.76 12.88 -12.79
C PHE A 66 8.07 12.58 -13.52
N LEU A 67 8.95 13.58 -13.58
CA LEU A 67 10.32 13.37 -14.03
C LEU A 67 11.14 12.80 -12.88
N GLU A 68 12.07 11.92 -13.19
CA GLU A 68 12.91 11.27 -12.20
C GLU A 68 13.68 12.29 -11.35
N GLU A 69 14.13 13.37 -11.97
CA GLU A 69 14.89 14.43 -11.30
C GLU A 69 14.12 15.09 -10.17
N LEU A 70 12.78 15.08 -10.24
CA LEU A 70 11.97 15.68 -9.18
C LEU A 70 12.24 15.03 -7.82
N PHE A 71 12.41 13.71 -7.83
CA PHE A 71 12.61 12.99 -6.57
C PHE A 71 13.97 13.27 -5.92
N GLU A 72 14.95 13.67 -6.72
CA GLU A 72 16.25 14.06 -6.21
C GLU A 72 16.22 15.44 -5.55
N GLU A 73 15.26 16.28 -5.93
CA GLU A 73 15.13 17.65 -5.45
C GLU A 73 14.19 17.76 -4.24
N LEU A 74 13.47 16.71 -3.89
CA LEU A 74 12.53 16.75 -2.78
C LEU A 74 13.27 16.88 -1.44
N PRO A 75 12.66 17.59 -0.47
CA PRO A 75 13.23 17.67 0.87
C PRO A 75 13.19 16.29 1.54
N SER A 76 13.90 16.15 2.67
CA SER A 76 13.96 14.88 3.38
C SER A 76 12.63 14.50 4.06
N GLU A 77 11.75 15.47 4.26
CA GLU A 77 10.46 15.23 4.94
C GLU A 77 9.39 16.20 4.46
N ASP A 78 8.17 16.05 4.98
CA ASP A 78 7.01 16.92 4.70
C ASP A 78 6.47 16.79 3.27
N TRP A 79 6.55 15.58 2.72
CA TRP A 79 5.88 15.27 1.45
C TRP A 79 5.38 13.84 1.48
N THR A 80 4.41 13.54 0.62
CA THR A 80 3.85 12.21 0.48
C THR A 80 3.63 11.92 -1.01
N LEU A 81 4.08 10.76 -1.44
CA LEU A 81 3.82 10.26 -2.79
C LEU A 81 2.72 9.21 -2.72
N LEU A 82 1.70 9.38 -3.54
CA LEU A 82 0.62 8.42 -3.68
C LEU A 82 0.67 7.82 -5.08
N VAL A 83 0.71 6.51 -5.15
CA VAL A 83 0.63 5.78 -6.42
C VAL A 83 -0.55 4.85 -6.33
N GLN A 84 -1.48 4.96 -7.26
CA GLN A 84 -2.72 4.19 -7.23
C GLN A 84 -2.58 2.86 -7.97
N SER A 85 -3.35 1.89 -7.50
CA SER A 85 -3.50 0.59 -8.18
C SER A 85 -2.18 -0.14 -8.38
N VAL A 86 -1.31 -0.08 -7.38
CA VAL A 86 0.03 -0.71 -7.43
C VAL A 86 -0.07 -2.21 -7.68
N ASP A 87 -1.15 -2.84 -7.22
CA ASP A 87 -1.39 -4.26 -7.45
C ASP A 87 -1.48 -4.64 -8.93
N LEU A 88 -1.81 -3.68 -9.80
CA LEU A 88 -1.84 -3.93 -11.24
C LEU A 88 -0.43 -4.02 -11.84
N TYR A 89 0.57 -3.45 -11.18
CA TYR A 89 1.92 -3.30 -11.73
C TYR A 89 2.98 -4.05 -10.95
N ASP A 90 2.68 -4.49 -9.72
CA ASP A 90 3.63 -5.17 -8.85
C ASP A 90 3.08 -6.50 -8.38
N GLU A 91 3.80 -7.57 -8.70
CA GLU A 91 3.37 -8.93 -8.38
C GLU A 91 3.24 -9.17 -6.89
N GLN A 92 4.19 -8.68 -6.09
CA GLN A 92 4.15 -8.89 -4.64
C GLN A 92 2.93 -8.20 -4.02
N THR A 93 2.63 -6.99 -4.45
CA THR A 93 1.44 -6.26 -4.00
C THR A 93 0.17 -7.00 -4.40
N ARG A 94 0.13 -7.55 -5.62
CA ARG A 94 -1.00 -8.35 -6.10
C ARG A 94 -1.20 -9.59 -5.26
N ASN A 95 -0.12 -10.22 -4.85
CA ASN A 95 -0.18 -11.41 -3.99
C ASN A 95 -0.75 -11.07 -2.62
N ILE A 96 -0.38 -9.93 -2.05
CA ILE A 96 -0.95 -9.45 -0.78
C ILE A 96 -2.44 -9.24 -0.92
N LYS A 97 -2.85 -8.54 -1.96
CA LYS A 97 -4.28 -8.31 -2.23
C LYS A 97 -5.03 -9.63 -2.37
N GLY A 98 -4.47 -10.58 -3.12
CA GLY A 98 -5.08 -11.89 -3.30
C GLY A 98 -5.26 -12.65 -1.99
N LEU A 99 -4.29 -12.52 -1.08
CA LEU A 99 -4.39 -13.13 0.23
C LEU A 99 -5.59 -12.58 1.01
N PHE A 100 -5.75 -11.26 1.03
CA PHE A 100 -6.88 -10.64 1.70
C PHE A 100 -8.20 -10.94 1.01
N ASP A 101 -8.23 -10.96 -0.31
CA ASP A 101 -9.44 -11.29 -1.07
C ASP A 101 -9.92 -12.69 -0.73
N SER A 102 -9.02 -13.67 -0.65
CA SER A 102 -9.37 -15.04 -0.31
C SER A 102 -9.87 -15.18 1.12
N PHE A 103 -9.43 -14.29 2.01
CA PHE A 103 -9.81 -14.30 3.41
C PHE A 103 -11.16 -13.58 3.64
N LEU A 104 -11.38 -12.44 2.97
CA LEU A 104 -12.50 -11.55 3.26
C LEU A 104 -13.72 -11.76 2.38
N PHE A 105 -13.55 -12.08 1.11
CA PHE A 105 -14.70 -12.20 0.20
C PHE A 105 -15.66 -13.32 0.56
N PRO A 106 -15.23 -14.47 1.10
CA PRO A 106 -16.20 -15.47 1.55
C PRO A 106 -17.11 -14.99 2.68
N LEU A 107 -16.76 -13.85 3.32
CA LEU A 107 -17.52 -13.30 4.44
C LEU A 107 -18.62 -12.34 4.01
N ASN A 108 -18.62 -11.93 2.76
CA ASN A 108 -19.55 -10.92 2.25
C ASN A 108 -20.72 -11.57 1.48
#